data_9744957256d8d2e00fbe34e1d7c915c5
#
_entry.id   9744957256d8d2e00fbe34e1d7c915c5
#
_cell.length_a   1.000
_cell.length_b   1.000
_cell.length_c   1.000
_cell.angle_alpha   90.00
_cell.angle_beta   90.00
_cell.angle_gamma   90.00
#
_symmetry.space_group_name_H-M   'P 1'
#
loop_
_entity.id
_entity.type
_entity.pdbx_description
1 polymer ?
#
loop_
_entity_poly.entity_id
_entity_poly.type
_entity_poly.pdbx_seq_one_letter_code
_entity_poly.pdbx_strand_id
1 'polypeptide(L)'
;MTASSTSPTEPDSARPSVTVRYWAAAKSAAGVAEESFSGTTAGEVLAAARAAHSKTPRFGQVLDVCSYLVGEQPVGLKDPSTVQVTDGDVLEVLPPFAGG
;
A
#
# COMPACT_ATOMS: atom_id res chain seq x y z
N MET A 1 -8.93 10.87 -29.89
CA MET A 1 -8.68 10.47 -29.68
C MET A 1 -8.54 10.14 -29.03
N THR A 2 -8.58 10.40 -28.99
CA THR A 2 -8.21 10.00 -28.49
C THR A 2 -7.91 9.93 -27.69
N ALA A 3 -7.85 10.21 -27.53
CA ALA A 3 -7.38 10.01 -26.90
C ALA A 3 -7.25 9.98 -26.10
N SER A 4 -7.33 10.16 -26.03
CA SER A 4 -7.09 9.95 -25.47
C SER A 4 -6.84 9.78 -24.86
N SER A 5 -6.87 9.84 -24.85
CA SER A 5 -6.54 9.51 -24.45
C SER A 5 -6.07 9.47 -23.85
N THR A 6 -5.93 9.62 -23.83
CA THR A 6 -5.49 9.50 -23.40
C THR A 6 -5.15 9.61 -22.46
N SER A 7 -5.12 9.81 -22.15
CA SER A 7 -4.94 9.81 -21.40
C SER A 7 -4.38 9.87 -20.50
N PRO A 8 -4.29 10.41 -20.33
CA PRO A 8 -3.59 10.96 -19.29
C PRO A 8 -3.32 10.19 -18.14
N THR A 9 -3.90 9.38 -17.92
CA THR A 9 -3.52 8.47 -16.94
C THR A 9 -2.11 8.05 -17.06
N GLU A 10 -1.42 8.66 -17.93
CA GLU A 10 -0.06 8.28 -18.16
C GLU A 10 0.80 8.25 -16.94
N PRO A 11 0.75 9.24 -16.03
CA PRO A 11 1.62 9.13 -14.85
C PRO A 11 1.36 7.87 -14.05
N ASP A 12 0.09 7.52 -13.89
CA ASP A 12 -0.22 6.31 -13.14
C ASP A 12 0.14 5.07 -13.93
N SER A 13 -0.04 5.10 -15.24
CA SER A 13 0.32 3.96 -16.07
C SER A 13 1.80 3.69 -16.08
N ALA A 14 2.60 4.75 -15.94
CA ALA A 14 4.05 4.61 -15.95
C ALA A 14 4.61 4.14 -14.61
N ARG A 15 3.82 4.18 -13.56
CA ARG A 15 4.28 3.81 -12.23
C ARG A 15 3.84 2.39 -11.92
N PRO A 16 4.63 1.64 -11.16
CA PRO A 16 4.23 0.29 -10.77
C PRO A 16 2.88 0.27 -10.08
N SER A 17 2.09 -0.74 -10.39
CA SER A 17 0.84 -1.00 -9.69
C SER A 17 1.11 -2.09 -8.66
N VAL A 18 0.82 -1.80 -7.40
CA VAL A 18 1.12 -2.68 -6.29
C VAL A 18 -0.18 -3.00 -5.57
N THR A 19 -0.41 -4.27 -5.29
CA THR A 19 -1.55 -4.69 -4.50
C THR A 19 -1.17 -4.60 -3.02
N VAL A 20 -1.96 -3.87 -2.24
CA VAL A 20 -1.78 -3.81 -0.80
C VAL A 20 -2.76 -4.77 -0.18
N ARG A 21 -2.25 -5.76 0.54
CA ARG A 21 -3.09 -6.77 1.18
C ARG A 21 -3.08 -6.54 2.68
N TYR A 22 -4.28 -6.45 3.24
CA TYR A 22 -4.45 -6.14 4.65
C TYR A 22 -4.81 -7.41 5.43
N TRP A 23 -4.25 -7.54 6.62
CA TRP A 23 -4.51 -8.68 7.49
C TRP A 23 -5.08 -8.21 8.82
N ALA A 24 -5.91 -9.05 9.43
CA ALA A 24 -6.39 -8.86 10.81
C ALA A 24 -6.95 -7.45 11.03
N ALA A 25 -6.43 -6.72 12.02
CA ALA A 25 -6.93 -5.40 12.37
C ALA A 25 -6.80 -4.41 11.22
N ALA A 26 -5.78 -4.56 10.37
CA ALA A 26 -5.63 -3.68 9.21
C ALA A 26 -6.75 -3.91 8.21
N LYS A 27 -7.14 -5.16 8.01
CA LYS A 27 -8.26 -5.50 7.14
C LYS A 27 -9.56 -4.92 7.69
N SER A 28 -9.76 -5.05 9.00
CA SER A 28 -10.95 -4.49 9.63
C SER A 28 -11.01 -2.98 9.47
N ALA A 29 -9.88 -2.31 9.65
CA ALA A 29 -9.84 -0.86 9.56
C ALA A 29 -10.02 -0.38 8.11
N ALA A 30 -9.48 -1.12 7.14
CA ALA A 30 -9.61 -0.76 5.74
C ALA A 30 -10.99 -1.07 5.19
N GLY A 31 -11.64 -2.09 5.72
CA GLY A 31 -12.94 -2.52 5.21
C GLY A 31 -12.86 -3.37 3.97
N VAL A 32 -11.66 -3.65 3.49
CA VAL A 32 -11.43 -4.50 2.32
C VAL A 32 -10.20 -5.36 2.58
N ALA A 33 -10.11 -6.49 1.89
CA ALA A 33 -8.98 -7.39 2.06
C ALA A 33 -7.74 -6.89 1.31
N GLU A 34 -7.94 -6.25 0.17
CA GLU A 34 -6.83 -5.72 -0.61
C GLU A 34 -7.31 -4.62 -1.55
N GLU A 35 -6.37 -3.79 -1.96
CA GLU A 35 -6.60 -2.72 -2.93
C GLU A 35 -5.30 -2.47 -3.66
N SER A 36 -5.38 -1.83 -4.82
CA SER A 36 -4.19 -1.53 -5.62
C SER A 36 -3.90 -0.05 -5.60
N PHE A 37 -2.63 0.28 -5.55
CA PHE A 37 -2.16 1.66 -5.61
C PHE A 37 -0.92 1.72 -6.50
N SER A 38 -0.65 2.90 -7.05
CA SER A 38 0.56 3.13 -7.85
C SER A 38 1.62 3.77 -6.99
N GLY A 39 2.87 3.41 -7.23
CA GLY A 39 3.99 4.01 -6.54
C GLY A 39 5.29 3.34 -6.94
N THR A 40 6.40 4.00 -6.72
CA THR A 40 7.72 3.46 -7.04
C THR A 40 8.43 2.93 -5.80
N THR A 41 7.95 3.28 -4.61
CA THR A 41 8.50 2.78 -3.36
C THR A 41 7.36 2.31 -2.46
N ALA A 42 7.70 1.47 -1.48
CA ALA A 42 6.73 1.03 -0.49
C ALA A 42 6.14 2.23 0.24
N GLY A 43 6.97 3.24 0.52
CA GLY A 43 6.49 4.45 1.20
C GLY A 43 5.43 5.18 0.41
N GLU A 44 5.61 5.29 -0.91
CA GLU A 44 4.60 5.93 -1.76
C GLU A 44 3.30 5.14 -1.77
N VAL A 45 3.39 3.82 -1.85
CA VAL A 45 2.21 2.97 -1.85
C VAL A 45 1.47 3.09 -0.53
N LEU A 46 2.20 3.09 0.59
CA LEU A 46 1.58 3.24 1.91
C LEU A 46 0.96 4.62 2.08
N ALA A 47 1.60 5.67 1.55
CA ALA A 47 1.04 7.01 1.59
C ALA A 47 -0.27 7.09 0.80
N ALA A 48 -0.33 6.41 -0.35
CA ALA A 48 -1.56 6.36 -1.14
C ALA A 48 -2.67 5.64 -0.36
N ALA A 49 -2.33 4.56 0.33
CA ALA A 49 -3.30 3.84 1.14
C ALA A 49 -3.84 4.72 2.27
N ARG A 50 -2.96 5.46 2.96
CA ARG A 50 -3.40 6.38 4.00
C ARG A 50 -4.33 7.44 3.45
N ALA A 51 -4.01 7.98 2.28
CA ALA A 51 -4.86 9.01 1.66
C ALA A 51 -6.22 8.45 1.29
N ALA A 52 -6.26 7.22 0.79
CA ALA A 52 -7.52 6.58 0.41
C ALA A 52 -8.42 6.35 1.62
N HIS A 53 -7.85 6.19 2.80
CA HIS A 53 -8.60 5.93 4.03
C HIS A 53 -8.48 7.09 5.02
N SER A 54 -8.31 8.31 4.50
CA SER A 54 -8.09 9.49 5.33
C SER A 54 -9.26 9.79 6.26
N LYS A 55 -10.46 9.29 5.94
CA LYS A 55 -11.63 9.51 6.78
C LYS A 55 -11.79 8.46 7.87
N THR A 56 -10.87 7.52 7.93
CA THR A 56 -10.90 6.47 8.95
C THR A 56 -9.63 6.59 9.80
N PRO A 57 -9.69 7.38 10.90
CA PRO A 57 -8.49 7.60 11.71
C PRO A 57 -7.88 6.31 12.23
N ARG A 58 -8.70 5.32 12.51
CA ARG A 58 -8.21 4.05 12.99
C ARG A 58 -7.29 3.36 11.99
N PHE A 59 -7.54 3.56 10.69
CA PHE A 59 -6.70 2.93 9.68
C PHE A 59 -5.25 3.39 9.82
N GLY A 60 -5.02 4.70 9.92
CA GLY A 60 -3.68 5.23 10.09
C GLY A 60 -3.03 4.74 11.38
N GLN A 61 -3.81 4.69 12.47
CA GLN A 61 -3.30 4.23 13.75
C GLN A 61 -2.84 2.78 13.68
N VAL A 62 -3.63 1.93 13.02
CA VAL A 62 -3.26 0.51 12.87
C VAL A 62 -2.05 0.40 11.95
N LEU A 63 -2.04 1.16 10.85
CA LEU A 63 -0.94 1.12 9.91
C LEU A 63 0.39 1.48 10.57
N ASP A 64 0.35 2.41 11.52
CA ASP A 64 1.57 2.87 12.20
C ASP A 64 2.27 1.77 12.99
N VAL A 65 1.55 0.74 13.40
CA VAL A 65 2.14 -0.34 14.20
C VAL A 65 2.32 -1.64 13.42
N CYS A 66 2.02 -1.61 12.13
CA CYS A 66 2.11 -2.81 11.31
C CYS A 66 3.53 -3.06 10.81
N SER A 67 3.80 -4.32 10.51
CA SER A 67 4.98 -4.70 9.74
C SER A 67 4.57 -4.84 8.29
N TYR A 68 5.54 -4.75 7.39
CA TYR A 68 5.26 -4.81 5.96
C TYR A 68 6.16 -5.83 5.28
N LEU A 69 5.58 -6.54 4.31
CA LEU A 69 6.34 -7.41 3.41
C LEU A 69 6.12 -6.92 1.99
N VAL A 70 7.19 -6.85 1.21
CA VAL A 70 7.08 -6.51 -0.20
C VAL A 70 7.65 -7.70 -0.97
N GLY A 71 6.80 -8.37 -1.76
CA GLY A 71 7.23 -9.54 -2.49
C GLY A 71 7.83 -10.58 -1.57
N GLU A 72 7.25 -10.78 -0.40
CA GLU A 72 7.70 -11.72 0.62
C GLU A 72 8.98 -11.31 1.32
N GLN A 73 9.49 -10.11 1.06
CA GLN A 73 10.69 -9.60 1.72
C GLN A 73 10.28 -8.62 2.80
N PRO A 74 10.68 -8.82 4.06
CA PRO A 74 10.32 -7.88 5.12
C PRO A 74 10.98 -6.52 4.87
N VAL A 75 10.20 -5.46 5.08
CA VAL A 75 10.74 -4.12 5.08
C VAL A 75 11.60 -3.92 6.33
N GLY A 76 11.17 -4.51 7.45
CA GLY A 76 11.92 -4.46 8.69
C GLY A 76 12.03 -3.02 9.19
N LEU A 77 13.24 -2.65 9.59
CA LEU A 77 13.50 -1.31 10.10
C LEU A 77 13.90 -0.32 9.02
N LYS A 78 13.89 -0.75 7.76
CA LYS A 78 14.21 0.16 6.67
C LYS A 78 13.13 1.21 6.53
N ASP A 79 13.55 2.39 6.08
CA ASP A 79 12.60 3.42 5.72
C ASP A 79 11.84 2.96 4.49
N PRO A 80 10.52 2.83 4.53
CA PRO A 80 9.76 2.36 3.36
C PRO A 80 10.01 3.17 2.10
N SER A 81 10.36 4.46 2.26
CA SER A 81 10.64 5.31 1.09
C SER A 81 11.90 4.87 0.35
N THR A 82 12.72 4.01 0.93
CA THR A 82 13.92 3.48 0.29
C THR A 82 13.71 2.10 -0.31
N VAL A 83 12.52 1.52 -0.13
CA VAL A 83 12.23 0.16 -0.61
C VAL A 83 11.52 0.26 -1.95
N GLN A 84 12.22 -0.14 -3.02
CA GLN A 84 11.68 -0.09 -4.36
C GLN A 84 10.62 -1.16 -4.54
N VAL A 85 9.58 -0.83 -5.30
CA VAL A 85 8.56 -1.81 -5.67
C VAL A 85 8.51 -1.90 -7.19
N THR A 86 8.00 -3.02 -7.69
CA THR A 86 7.85 -3.24 -9.11
C THR A 86 6.40 -3.56 -9.42
N ASP A 87 6.04 -3.41 -10.70
CA ASP A 87 4.68 -3.66 -11.13
C ASP A 87 4.29 -5.10 -10.82
N GLY A 88 3.14 -5.27 -10.22
CA GLY A 88 2.65 -6.59 -9.83
C GLY A 88 3.05 -7.04 -8.43
N ASP A 89 3.88 -6.25 -7.74
CA ASP A 89 4.24 -6.61 -6.37
C ASP A 89 3.04 -6.60 -5.45
N VAL A 90 3.14 -7.39 -4.38
CA VAL A 90 2.14 -7.38 -3.30
C VAL A 90 2.83 -6.86 -2.05
N LEU A 91 2.24 -5.83 -1.46
CA LEU A 91 2.70 -5.28 -0.19
C LEU A 91 1.73 -5.75 0.88
N GLU A 92 2.19 -6.56 1.81
CA GLU A 92 1.34 -7.10 2.86
C GLU A 92 1.48 -6.26 4.11
N VAL A 93 0.35 -5.94 4.72
CA VAL A 93 0.28 -5.12 5.93
C VAL A 93 -0.13 -6.05 7.08
N LEU A 94 0.78 -6.23 8.00
CA LEU A 94 0.66 -7.25 9.05
C LEU A 94 0.68 -6.59 10.43
N PRO A 95 -0.48 -6.46 11.08
CA PRO A 95 -0.49 -5.94 12.44
C PRO A 95 0.24 -6.88 13.38
N PRO A 96 0.78 -6.37 14.50
CA PRO A 96 1.38 -7.25 15.48
C PRO A 96 0.32 -8.17 16.05
N PHE A 97 0.76 -9.30 16.56
CA PHE A 97 -0.16 -10.20 17.23
C PHE A 97 -0.63 -9.51 18.48
N ALA A 98 -1.84 -9.06 18.42
CA ALA A 98 -2.36 -8.35 19.55
C ALA A 98 -2.78 -9.30 20.64
N GLY A 99 -3.13 -10.46 20.24
CA GLY A 99 -3.53 -11.42 21.22
C GLY A 99 -2.34 -11.78 22.03
N GLY A 100 -1.41 -11.50 21.37
CA GLY A 100 -0.15 -11.56 22.09
C GLY A 100 0.02 -10.44 21.52
#